data_7dd133e3ecdcecf55b1999cd144b3a9d
#
_entry.id   7dd133e3ecdcecf55b1999cd144b3a9d
#
_cell.length_a   1.000
_cell.length_b   1.000
_cell.length_c   1.000
_cell.angle_alpha   90.00
_cell.angle_beta   90.00
_cell.angle_gamma   90.00
#
_symmetry.space_group_name_H-M   'P 1'
#
loop_
_entity.id
_entity.type
_entity.pdbx_description
1 polymer ?
#
loop_
_entity_poly.entity_id
_entity_poly.type
_entity_poly.pdbx_seq_one_letter_code
_entity_poly.pdbx_strand_id
1 'polypeptide(L)'
;MRKIYLSIFTSLLLMLGLVNVAQADEYLRIGMEAAYAPFNWTQDDDSNGAVKIDGTNQYANGYDVQIAKKIAKDLGKEPLVVKTKWEGLVPALTSGKIDMIIAGMSPTAAVSYTHLTLPTKA
;
A
#
# COMPACT_ATOMS: atom_id res chain seq x y z
N MET A 1 15.12 -1.75 -48.09
CA MET A 1 14.10 -0.89 -47.47
C MET A 1 13.17 -1.59 -46.54
N ARG A 2 12.77 -2.83 -46.76
CA ARG A 2 11.88 -3.57 -45.84
C ARG A 2 12.49 -3.88 -44.47
N LYS A 3 13.80 -4.00 -44.34
CA LYS A 3 14.48 -4.35 -43.09
C LYS A 3 14.54 -3.18 -42.07
N ILE A 4 14.46 -1.93 -42.51
CA ILE A 4 14.54 -0.76 -41.64
C ILE A 4 13.22 -0.53 -40.91
N TYR A 5 12.08 -0.81 -41.54
CA TYR A 5 10.77 -0.63 -40.93
C TYR A 5 10.48 -1.69 -39.85
N LEU A 6 11.02 -2.91 -40.00
CA LEU A 6 10.87 -3.97 -39.01
C LEU A 6 11.66 -3.65 -37.73
N SER A 7 12.84 -3.03 -37.85
CA SER A 7 13.71 -2.62 -36.75
C SER A 7 13.07 -1.51 -35.90
N ILE A 8 12.44 -0.54 -36.56
CA ILE A 8 11.76 0.58 -35.89
C ILE A 8 10.50 0.09 -35.14
N PHE A 9 9.78 -0.85 -35.71
CA PHE A 9 8.59 -1.43 -35.12
C PHE A 9 8.90 -2.27 -33.85
N THR A 10 9.99 -3.04 -33.88
CA THR A 10 10.44 -3.83 -32.72
C THR A 10 10.96 -2.94 -31.59
N SER A 11 11.64 -1.85 -31.90
CA SER A 11 12.09 -0.87 -30.90
C SER A 11 10.93 -0.14 -30.23
N LEU A 12 9.87 0.16 -30.96
CA LEU A 12 8.68 0.81 -30.45
C LEU A 12 7.89 -0.11 -29.50
N LEU A 13 7.81 -1.40 -29.81
CA LEU A 13 7.17 -2.40 -28.95
C LEU A 13 7.92 -2.61 -27.63
N LEU A 14 9.24 -2.56 -27.64
CA LEU A 14 10.08 -2.66 -26.44
C LEU A 14 9.92 -1.45 -25.52
N MET A 15 9.72 -0.26 -26.09
CA MET A 15 9.47 0.97 -25.31
C MET A 15 8.09 0.96 -24.65
N LEU A 16 7.07 0.41 -25.28
CA LEU A 16 5.73 0.27 -24.71
C LEU A 16 5.67 -0.74 -23.56
N GLY A 17 6.53 -1.77 -23.56
CA GLY A 17 6.64 -2.73 -22.49
C GLY A 17 7.25 -2.17 -21.20
N LEU A 18 8.13 -1.18 -21.31
CA LEU A 18 8.77 -0.56 -20.15
C LEU A 18 7.86 0.40 -19.38
N VAL A 19 6.86 0.98 -20.04
CA VAL A 19 5.91 1.91 -19.41
C VAL A 19 4.95 1.19 -18.46
N ASN A 20 4.63 -0.08 -18.70
CA ASN A 20 3.74 -0.86 -17.84
C ASN A 20 4.37 -1.28 -16.50
N VAL A 21 5.68 -1.38 -16.42
CA VAL A 21 6.38 -1.75 -15.17
C VAL A 21 6.40 -0.60 -14.16
N ALA A 22 6.37 0.65 -14.63
CA ALA A 22 6.41 1.85 -13.78
C ALA A 22 5.09 2.11 -13.05
N GLN A 23 3.97 1.54 -13.49
CA GLN A 23 2.65 1.75 -12.87
C GLN A 23 2.39 0.85 -11.65
N ALA A 24 3.16 -0.22 -11.46
CA ALA A 24 2.97 -1.17 -10.37
C ALA A 24 3.31 -0.60 -8.98
N ASP A 25 4.14 0.47 -8.92
CA ASP A 25 4.59 1.10 -7.68
C ASP A 25 3.85 2.40 -7.34
N GLU A 26 2.72 2.68 -7.99
CA GLU A 26 1.96 3.91 -7.79
C GLU A 26 1.24 3.96 -6.44
N TYR A 27 0.86 2.82 -5.89
CA TYR A 27 0.14 2.71 -4.64
C TYR A 27 1.01 2.29 -3.47
N LEU A 28 0.77 2.89 -2.31
CA LEU A 28 1.22 2.37 -1.03
C LEU A 28 0.06 1.59 -0.42
N ARG A 29 0.22 0.28 -0.30
CA ARG A 29 -0.80 -0.61 0.25
C ARG A 29 -0.60 -0.75 1.74
N ILE A 30 -1.59 -0.28 2.49
CA ILE A 30 -1.56 -0.28 3.95
C ILE A 30 -2.55 -1.33 4.47
N GLY A 31 -2.05 -2.30 5.24
CA GLY A 31 -2.86 -3.32 5.88
C GLY A 31 -3.43 -2.84 7.21
N MET A 32 -4.73 -3.06 7.42
CA MET A 32 -5.43 -2.83 8.67
C MET A 32 -6.75 -3.59 8.66
N GLU A 33 -7.35 -3.81 9.84
CA GLU A 33 -8.68 -4.43 9.90
C GLU A 33 -9.79 -3.45 9.51
N ALA A 34 -9.58 -2.16 9.70
CA ALA A 34 -10.57 -1.09 9.48
C ALA A 34 -11.85 -1.32 10.32
N ALA A 35 -11.68 -1.78 11.52
CA ALA A 35 -12.76 -2.11 12.47
C ALA A 35 -12.40 -1.78 13.92
N TYR A 36 -11.50 -0.82 14.13
CA TYR A 36 -10.98 -0.46 15.46
C TYR A 36 -10.99 1.05 15.66
N ALA A 37 -12.17 1.63 15.81
CA ALA A 37 -12.33 3.06 16.08
C ALA A 37 -11.74 3.44 17.46
N PRO A 38 -11.13 4.60 17.63
CA PRO A 38 -10.95 5.70 16.66
C PRO A 38 -9.69 5.57 15.80
N PHE A 39 -8.97 4.49 15.89
CA PHE A 39 -7.72 4.29 15.16
C PHE A 39 -7.97 4.01 13.69
N ASN A 40 -8.92 3.14 13.38
CA ASN A 40 -9.33 2.85 12.02
C ASN A 40 -10.77 2.31 12.00
N TRP A 41 -11.50 2.64 10.95
CA TRP A 41 -12.86 2.14 10.73
C TRP A 41 -13.20 2.14 9.25
N THR A 42 -14.28 1.47 8.89
CA THR A 42 -14.85 1.44 7.55
C THR A 42 -16.04 2.39 7.46
N GLN A 43 -16.13 3.14 6.37
CA GLN A 43 -17.28 4.01 6.06
C GLN A 43 -17.66 3.88 4.58
N ASP A 44 -18.85 4.34 4.24
CA ASP A 44 -19.42 4.13 2.90
C ASP A 44 -19.05 5.23 1.90
N ASP A 45 -18.51 6.34 2.37
CA ASP A 45 -18.13 7.48 1.53
C ASP A 45 -16.69 7.95 1.78
N ASP A 46 -16.22 8.84 0.93
CA ASP A 46 -14.89 9.40 0.99
C ASP A 46 -14.76 10.65 1.87
N SER A 47 -15.77 10.94 2.68
CA SER A 47 -15.76 12.13 3.52
C SER A 47 -14.61 12.14 4.51
N ASN A 48 -14.24 13.35 4.96
CA ASN A 48 -13.20 13.60 5.95
C ASN A 48 -11.83 13.01 5.58
N GLY A 49 -11.53 12.93 4.29
CA GLY A 49 -10.25 12.44 3.82
C GLY A 49 -10.06 10.93 3.93
N ALA A 50 -11.14 10.17 3.89
CA ALA A 50 -11.09 8.71 3.89
C ALA A 50 -10.37 8.16 2.66
N VAL A 51 -9.76 7.01 2.81
CA VAL A 51 -8.98 6.33 1.79
C VAL A 51 -9.72 5.09 1.31
N LYS A 52 -9.69 4.86 0.00
CA LYS A 52 -10.37 3.71 -0.60
C LYS A 52 -9.82 2.39 -0.06
N ILE A 53 -10.72 1.46 0.21
CA ILE A 53 -10.39 0.08 0.55
C ILE A 53 -10.37 -0.74 -0.75
N ASP A 54 -9.25 -1.38 -1.01
CA ASP A 54 -9.01 -2.17 -2.22
C ASP A 54 -10.09 -3.26 -2.40
N GLY A 55 -10.56 -3.38 -3.63
CA GLY A 55 -11.57 -4.38 -3.99
C GLY A 55 -12.98 -4.12 -3.46
N THR A 56 -13.26 -2.94 -2.91
CA THR A 56 -14.57 -2.60 -2.35
C THR A 56 -15.04 -1.23 -2.85
N ASN A 57 -16.31 -0.90 -2.55
CA ASN A 57 -16.86 0.44 -2.71
C ASN A 57 -16.83 1.25 -1.41
N GLN A 58 -16.09 0.77 -0.42
CA GLN A 58 -15.99 1.39 0.90
C GLN A 58 -14.64 2.08 1.10
N TYR A 59 -14.57 2.85 2.16
CA TYR A 59 -13.42 3.68 2.51
C TYR A 59 -13.04 3.43 3.96
N ALA A 60 -11.77 3.62 4.26
CA ALA A 60 -11.26 3.56 5.62
C ALA A 60 -10.89 4.96 6.10
N ASN A 61 -11.13 5.24 7.35
CA ASN A 61 -10.71 6.47 7.98
C ASN A 61 -10.28 6.20 9.43
N GLY A 62 -9.79 7.23 10.09
CA GLY A 62 -9.31 7.18 11.46
C GLY A 62 -7.87 7.66 11.58
N TYR A 63 -7.37 7.61 12.78
CA TYR A 63 -6.02 8.08 13.11
C TYR A 63 -4.94 7.40 12.26
N ASP A 64 -5.01 6.08 12.16
CA ASP A 64 -4.05 5.27 11.38
C ASP A 64 -4.07 5.62 9.89
N VAL A 65 -5.27 5.88 9.36
CA VAL A 65 -5.44 6.24 7.94
C VAL A 65 -4.83 7.61 7.64
N GLN A 66 -4.98 8.56 8.54
CA GLN A 66 -4.38 9.89 8.36
C GLN A 66 -2.85 9.84 8.42
N ILE A 67 -2.28 8.97 9.25
CA ILE A 67 -0.84 8.70 9.26
C ILE A 67 -0.41 8.05 7.94
N ALA A 68 -1.14 7.05 7.47
CA ALA A 68 -0.87 6.37 6.20
C ALA A 68 -0.84 7.34 5.02
N LYS A 69 -1.75 8.30 4.99
CA LYS A 69 -1.80 9.35 3.96
C LYS A 69 -0.54 10.21 3.94
N LYS A 70 -0.03 10.57 5.11
CA LYS A 70 1.21 11.36 5.23
C LYS A 70 2.40 10.58 4.72
N ILE A 71 2.51 9.32 5.09
CA ILE A 71 3.59 8.45 4.65
C ILE A 71 3.53 8.27 3.12
N ALA A 72 2.36 7.99 2.57
CA ALA A 72 2.18 7.85 1.13
C ALA A 72 2.60 9.12 0.38
N LYS A 73 2.18 10.28 0.87
CA LYS A 73 2.54 11.57 0.29
C LYS A 73 4.05 11.78 0.28
N ASP A 74 4.73 11.48 1.38
CA ASP A 74 6.18 11.63 1.48
C ASP A 74 6.92 10.68 0.53
N LEU A 75 6.34 9.52 0.23
CA LEU A 75 6.87 8.57 -0.73
C LEU A 75 6.45 8.85 -2.18
N GLY A 76 5.62 9.86 -2.41
CA GLY A 76 5.09 10.16 -3.75
C GLY A 76 4.12 9.11 -4.27
N LYS A 77 3.38 8.44 -3.38
CA LYS A 77 2.46 7.34 -3.72
C LYS A 77 1.04 7.65 -3.29
N GLU A 78 0.08 7.00 -3.94
CA GLU A 78 -1.32 7.04 -3.53
C GLU A 78 -1.58 6.01 -2.43
N PRO A 79 -2.25 6.39 -1.33
CA PRO A 79 -2.59 5.42 -0.30
C PRO A 79 -3.74 4.52 -0.73
N LEU A 80 -3.64 3.25 -0.41
CA LEU A 80 -4.68 2.25 -0.63
C LEU A 80 -4.76 1.36 0.60
N VAL A 81 -5.94 1.24 1.19
CA VAL A 81 -6.13 0.37 2.36
C VAL A 81 -6.48 -1.03 1.89
N VAL A 82 -5.78 -2.01 2.40
CA VAL A 82 -6.08 -3.43 2.21
C VAL A 82 -6.65 -3.96 3.51
N LYS A 83 -7.97 -4.14 3.52
CA LYS A 83 -8.68 -4.64 4.70
C LYS A 83 -8.35 -6.10 4.91
N THR A 84 -7.75 -6.41 6.04
CA THR A 84 -7.20 -7.73 6.35
C THR A 84 -7.51 -8.08 7.80
N LYS A 85 -7.90 -9.31 8.05
CA LYS A 85 -8.07 -9.80 9.42
C LYS A 85 -6.74 -9.71 10.19
N TRP A 86 -6.84 -9.50 11.48
CA TRP A 86 -5.68 -9.31 12.35
C TRP A 86 -4.57 -10.36 12.13
N GLU A 87 -4.94 -11.64 12.12
CA GLU A 87 -4.02 -12.75 11.95
C GLU A 87 -3.38 -12.80 10.55
N GLY A 88 -4.02 -12.15 9.59
CA GLY A 88 -3.54 -12.10 8.21
C GLY A 88 -2.59 -10.94 7.90
N LEU A 89 -2.42 -9.99 8.81
CA LEU A 89 -1.63 -8.77 8.54
C LEU A 89 -0.15 -9.07 8.33
N VAL A 90 0.48 -9.80 9.23
CA VAL A 90 1.90 -10.13 9.09
C VAL A 90 2.15 -11.05 7.89
N PRO A 91 1.38 -12.12 7.65
CA PRO A 91 1.51 -12.91 6.42
C PRO A 91 1.32 -12.09 5.14
N ALA A 92 0.39 -11.14 5.12
CA ALA A 92 0.19 -10.26 3.96
C ALA A 92 1.42 -9.37 3.71
N LEU A 93 2.06 -8.89 4.75
CA LEU A 93 3.28 -8.10 4.64
C LEU A 93 4.44 -8.95 4.10
N THR A 94 4.65 -10.12 4.65
CA THR A 94 5.75 -10.99 4.23
C THR A 94 5.58 -11.56 2.83
N SER A 95 4.33 -11.75 2.37
CA SER A 95 4.03 -12.21 1.01
C SER A 95 4.00 -11.09 -0.03
N GLY A 96 4.12 -9.82 0.37
CA GLY A 96 4.10 -8.68 -0.52
C GLY A 96 2.70 -8.22 -0.96
N LYS A 97 1.64 -8.68 -0.33
CA LYS A 97 0.28 -8.21 -0.60
C LYS A 97 0.03 -6.80 -0.09
N ILE A 98 0.72 -6.43 0.97
CA ILE A 98 0.73 -5.08 1.54
C ILE A 98 2.17 -4.62 1.71
N ASP A 99 2.35 -3.32 1.75
CA ASP A 99 3.67 -2.69 1.87
C ASP A 99 3.99 -2.33 3.32
N MET A 100 2.97 -2.08 4.12
CA MET A 100 3.12 -1.77 5.54
C MET A 100 1.85 -2.06 6.33
N ILE A 101 1.98 -2.18 7.63
CA ILE A 101 0.86 -2.34 8.57
C ILE A 101 0.78 -1.08 9.43
N ILE A 102 -0.39 -0.45 9.45
CA ILE A 102 -0.74 0.59 10.41
C ILE A 102 -2.10 0.23 10.97
N ALA A 103 -2.13 -0.37 12.14
CA ALA A 103 -3.33 -1.03 12.65
C ALA A 103 -3.51 -0.92 14.17
N GLY A 104 -2.90 0.08 14.82
CA GLY A 104 -2.91 0.16 16.27
C GLY A 104 -2.21 -1.02 16.95
N MET A 105 -1.28 -1.63 16.25
CA MET A 105 -0.61 -2.85 16.70
C MET A 105 0.44 -2.55 17.79
N SER A 106 0.34 -3.23 18.89
CA SER A 106 1.36 -3.17 19.94
C SER A 106 2.64 -3.90 19.52
N PRO A 107 3.82 -3.44 19.92
CA PRO A 107 5.05 -4.15 19.63
C PRO A 107 5.03 -5.56 20.24
N THR A 108 5.30 -6.54 19.42
CA THR A 108 5.50 -7.93 19.85
C THR A 108 6.91 -8.37 19.45
N ALA A 109 7.39 -9.48 19.97
CA ALA A 109 8.67 -10.01 19.57
C ALA A 109 8.73 -10.25 18.04
N ALA A 110 7.68 -10.81 17.45
CA ALA A 110 7.60 -11.06 16.01
C ALA A 110 7.64 -9.76 15.21
N VAL A 111 6.91 -8.74 15.62
CA VAL A 111 6.90 -7.43 14.98
C VAL A 111 8.26 -6.75 15.11
N SER A 112 8.90 -6.86 16.25
CA SER A 112 10.24 -6.30 16.49
C SER A 112 11.31 -6.91 15.60
N TYR A 113 11.17 -8.17 15.22
CA TYR A 113 12.12 -8.82 14.30
C TYR A 113 11.87 -8.45 12.82
N THR A 114 10.66 -8.11 12.45
CA THR A 114 10.31 -7.73 11.07
C THR A 114 10.46 -6.25 10.81
N HIS A 115 10.34 -5.43 11.84
CA HIS A 115 10.55 -3.98 11.75
C HIS A 115 11.91 -3.61 12.31
N LEU A 116 12.66 -2.89 11.50
CA LEU A 116 13.88 -2.32 11.98
C LEU A 116 13.54 -1.29 13.03
N THR A 117 13.81 -1.64 14.23
CA THR A 117 13.63 -0.72 15.31
C THR A 117 14.69 0.34 15.28
N LEU A 118 14.27 1.56 15.51
CA LEU A 118 15.18 2.57 16.01
C LEU A 118 15.95 1.99 17.19
N PRO A 119 17.27 2.23 17.30
CA PRO A 119 18.00 1.81 18.46
C PRO A 119 17.44 2.56 19.67
N THR A 120 16.45 1.97 20.28
CA THR A 120 15.97 2.42 21.56
C THR A 120 16.91 1.86 22.61
N LYS A 121 17.63 2.73 23.22
CA LYS A 121 18.24 2.40 24.51
C LYS A 121 17.10 2.04 25.45
N ALA A 122 17.04 0.83 25.78
CA ALA A 122 16.23 0.41 26.90
C ALA A 122 16.66 1.15 28.15
#